data_e0e3cfd21f690e808e5d0049b3043349
#
_entry.id   e0e3cfd21f690e808e5d0049b3043349
#
_cell.length_a   1.000
_cell.length_b   1.000
_cell.length_c   1.000
_cell.angle_alpha   90.00
_cell.angle_beta   90.00
_cell.angle_gamma   90.00
#
_symmetry.space_group_name_H-M   'P 1'
#
loop_
_entity.id
_entity.type
_entity.pdbx_description
1 polymer ?
#
loop_
_entity_poly.entity_id
_entity_poly.type
_entity_poly.pdbx_seq_one_letter_code
_entity_poly.pdbx_strand_id
1 'polypeptide(L)'
;MVGRAVQLEVEKKPSQPSEMVLEVKNLVVADDTQQVMVDDISFEVRAGEIMGIAGVQGNGQTELVAAVTGLRRPTSGSIKLLGKDITHTTPRRITELGCAHVPEDRQKDGLVLSFPVKDNLVLCTYYKHPFARGVNLNEARINKNAVDLIEQYDIRTPNAETSVGSLSGGNQQKVIIAREFSRPIRFLVASQPTRGLDVGSIEYIHNRIVEKRDQGTAILLVSPELDEVMELSDRIAVMYRGKIVAIVDADVATKEYIGLLMAGISPETLPPPTEKHAVEATL
;
A
#
# COMPACT_ATOMS: atom_id res chain seq x y z
N MET A 1 10.78 14.90 -19.79
CA MET A 1 11.42 16.15 -19.35
C MET A 1 10.50 16.77 -18.31
N VAL A 2 10.93 16.81 -17.06
CA VAL A 2 10.17 17.35 -15.93
C VAL A 2 10.41 18.85 -15.91
N GLY A 3 9.39 19.65 -16.18
CA GLY A 3 9.46 21.13 -16.22
C GLY A 3 9.37 21.81 -14.85
N ARG A 4 9.53 21.07 -13.74
CA ARG A 4 9.56 21.58 -12.36
C ARG A 4 10.76 20.95 -11.64
N ALA A 5 11.34 21.69 -10.69
CA ALA A 5 12.21 21.08 -9.68
C ALA A 5 11.36 20.05 -8.91
N VAL A 6 11.74 18.79 -8.97
CA VAL A 6 11.07 17.71 -8.24
C VAL A 6 11.66 17.71 -6.83
N GLN A 7 10.86 17.96 -5.83
CA GLN A 7 11.22 17.71 -4.44
C GLN A 7 11.05 16.22 -4.18
N LEU A 8 12.17 15.52 -3.98
CA LEU A 8 12.17 14.10 -3.65
C LEU A 8 11.76 13.84 -2.20
N GLU A 9 11.76 14.86 -1.35
CA GLU A 9 11.34 14.76 0.05
C GLU A 9 9.86 15.11 0.19
N VAL A 10 9.09 14.17 0.73
CA VAL A 10 7.67 14.39 1.06
C VAL A 10 7.58 15.08 2.42
N GLU A 11 7.00 16.28 2.45
CA GLU A 11 6.69 16.94 3.71
C GLU A 11 5.64 16.13 4.48
N LYS A 12 6.06 15.48 5.55
CA LYS A 12 5.24 14.62 6.40
C LYS A 12 5.11 15.24 7.80
N LYS A 13 3.87 15.47 8.24
CA LYS A 13 3.61 15.87 9.64
C LYS A 13 3.90 14.69 10.58
N PRO A 14 4.23 14.96 11.86
CA PRO A 14 4.30 13.89 12.85
C PRO A 14 3.00 13.09 12.84
N SER A 15 3.11 11.75 12.85
CA SER A 15 1.95 10.87 12.89
C SER A 15 1.17 11.04 14.19
N GLN A 16 -0.15 10.85 14.13
CA GLN A 16 -1.04 10.84 15.30
C GLN A 16 -1.81 9.51 15.33
N PRO A 17 -1.12 8.41 15.67
CA PRO A 17 -1.76 7.10 15.73
C PRO A 17 -2.88 7.08 16.75
N SER A 18 -4.02 6.50 16.37
CA SER A 18 -5.19 6.37 17.26
C SER A 18 -5.60 4.90 17.43
N GLU A 19 -6.84 4.54 17.11
CA GLU A 19 -7.32 3.17 17.29
C GLU A 19 -6.59 2.15 16.40
N MET A 20 -6.49 0.91 16.88
CA MET A 20 -5.97 -0.22 16.12
C MET A 20 -6.93 -0.58 14.99
N VAL A 21 -6.42 -0.59 13.76
CA VAL A 21 -7.19 -0.89 12.55
C VAL A 21 -6.90 -2.30 12.03
N LEU A 22 -5.61 -2.66 11.91
CA LEU A 22 -5.17 -4.01 11.55
C LEU A 22 -4.47 -4.67 12.73
N GLU A 23 -4.85 -5.90 13.05
CA GLU A 23 -4.16 -6.78 14.00
C GLU A 23 -3.81 -8.09 13.28
N VAL A 24 -2.54 -8.45 13.27
CA VAL A 24 -2.02 -9.72 12.76
C VAL A 24 -1.37 -10.47 13.90
N LYS A 25 -1.76 -11.73 14.12
CA LYS A 25 -1.25 -12.56 15.22
C LYS A 25 -0.84 -13.95 14.75
N ASN A 26 0.42 -14.30 15.03
CA ASN A 26 1.03 -15.61 14.78
C ASN A 26 0.73 -16.13 13.36
N LEU A 27 0.81 -15.22 12.39
CA LEU A 27 0.41 -15.50 11.02
C LEU A 27 1.45 -16.39 10.33
N VAL A 28 0.97 -17.48 9.75
CA VAL A 28 1.76 -18.37 8.88
C VAL A 28 1.08 -18.47 7.53
N VAL A 29 1.85 -18.20 6.48
CA VAL A 29 1.35 -18.28 5.10
C VAL A 29 2.31 -19.10 4.25
N ALA A 30 1.77 -20.09 3.53
CA ALA A 30 2.52 -20.87 2.56
C ALA A 30 2.25 -20.37 1.13
N ASP A 31 3.20 -20.59 0.22
CA ASP A 31 3.04 -20.36 -1.21
C ASP A 31 2.26 -21.51 -1.89
N ASP A 32 2.17 -21.49 -3.23
CA ASP A 32 1.47 -22.52 -4.00
C ASP A 32 2.18 -23.87 -3.98
N THR A 33 3.47 -23.90 -3.62
CA THR A 33 4.29 -25.12 -3.46
C THR A 33 4.28 -25.67 -2.04
N GLN A 34 3.47 -25.06 -1.15
CA GLN A 34 3.39 -25.38 0.27
C GLN A 34 4.65 -25.02 1.08
N GLN A 35 5.54 -24.19 0.52
CA GLN A 35 6.65 -23.64 1.27
C GLN A 35 6.16 -22.50 2.16
N VAL A 36 6.55 -22.51 3.42
CA VAL A 36 6.23 -21.42 4.37
C VAL A 36 7.03 -20.17 3.97
N MET A 37 6.30 -19.13 3.58
CA MET A 37 6.85 -17.85 3.16
C MET A 37 6.70 -16.77 4.23
N VAL A 38 5.66 -16.88 5.07
CA VAL A 38 5.44 -16.06 6.27
C VAL A 38 5.40 -17.01 7.45
N ASP A 39 6.24 -16.78 8.45
CA ASP A 39 6.49 -17.70 9.56
C ASP A 39 6.32 -16.99 10.91
N ASP A 40 5.15 -17.19 11.52
CA ASP A 40 4.81 -16.75 12.88
C ASP A 40 4.99 -15.24 13.11
N ILE A 41 4.46 -14.41 12.21
CA ILE A 41 4.56 -12.96 12.37
C ILE A 41 3.38 -12.37 13.14
N SER A 42 3.67 -11.34 13.95
CA SER A 42 2.65 -10.58 14.68
C SER A 42 3.00 -9.10 14.63
N PHE A 43 2.01 -8.27 14.26
CA PHE A 43 2.13 -6.80 14.26
C PHE A 43 0.75 -6.16 14.23
N GLU A 44 0.71 -4.86 14.48
CA GLU A 44 -0.49 -4.04 14.41
C GLU A 44 -0.25 -2.76 13.61
N VAL A 45 -1.31 -2.23 12.96
CA VAL A 45 -1.30 -0.93 12.29
C VAL A 45 -2.45 -0.09 12.81
N ARG A 46 -2.17 1.16 13.17
CA ARG A 46 -3.13 2.10 13.76
C ARG A 46 -3.64 3.11 12.75
N ALA A 47 -4.81 3.66 12.98
CA ALA A 47 -5.34 4.76 12.20
C ALA A 47 -4.40 5.98 12.29
N GLY A 48 -4.10 6.61 11.15
CA GLY A 48 -3.17 7.74 11.06
C GLY A 48 -1.69 7.33 11.12
N GLU A 49 -1.37 6.06 10.84
CA GLU A 49 -0.03 5.48 10.84
C GLU A 49 0.30 4.83 9.49
N ILE A 50 1.54 4.98 9.04
CA ILE A 50 2.15 4.16 7.97
C ILE A 50 3.12 3.18 8.61
N MET A 51 2.76 1.89 8.59
CA MET A 51 3.68 0.79 8.89
C MET A 51 4.35 0.35 7.59
N GLY A 52 5.65 0.59 7.46
CA GLY A 52 6.46 0.10 6.35
C GLY A 52 6.95 -1.33 6.59
N ILE A 53 6.87 -2.17 5.57
CA ILE A 53 7.52 -3.48 5.56
C ILE A 53 8.76 -3.40 4.67
N ALA A 54 9.94 -3.36 5.29
CA ALA A 54 11.23 -3.41 4.61
C ALA A 54 11.69 -4.85 4.49
N GLY A 55 12.31 -5.21 3.37
CA GLY A 55 12.88 -6.55 3.16
C GLY A 55 13.27 -6.77 1.70
N VAL A 56 14.26 -7.62 1.47
CA VAL A 56 14.63 -8.05 0.12
C VAL A 56 13.48 -8.83 -0.49
N GLN A 57 13.20 -8.62 -1.77
CA GLN A 57 12.14 -9.33 -2.48
C GLN A 57 12.25 -10.85 -2.32
N GLY A 58 11.11 -11.51 -2.09
CA GLY A 58 11.07 -12.96 -1.85
C GLY A 58 11.16 -13.39 -0.39
N ASN A 59 11.15 -12.44 0.56
CA ASN A 59 11.14 -12.75 1.99
C ASN A 59 9.72 -12.92 2.58
N GLY A 60 8.66 -13.08 1.74
CA GLY A 60 7.29 -13.33 2.20
C GLY A 60 6.36 -12.13 2.15
N GLN A 61 6.83 -10.96 1.66
CA GLN A 61 6.02 -9.75 1.58
C GLN A 61 4.78 -9.92 0.69
N THR A 62 4.93 -10.57 -0.46
CA THR A 62 3.83 -10.84 -1.40
C THR A 62 2.76 -11.72 -0.77
N GLU A 63 3.18 -12.77 -0.04
CA GLU A 63 2.27 -13.69 0.67
C GLU A 63 1.57 -13.00 1.83
N LEU A 64 2.26 -12.12 2.56
CA LEU A 64 1.68 -11.28 3.59
C LEU A 64 0.58 -10.38 3.02
N VAL A 65 0.87 -9.64 1.94
CA VAL A 65 -0.11 -8.79 1.25
C VAL A 65 -1.30 -9.60 0.78
N ALA A 66 -1.05 -10.76 0.15
CA ALA A 66 -2.11 -11.64 -0.34
C ALA A 66 -3.00 -12.17 0.81
N ALA A 67 -2.42 -12.47 1.99
CA ALA A 67 -3.19 -12.91 3.14
C ALA A 67 -4.04 -11.79 3.74
N VAL A 68 -3.47 -10.59 3.92
CA VAL A 68 -4.18 -9.42 4.49
C VAL A 68 -5.31 -8.94 3.57
N THR A 69 -5.16 -9.10 2.25
CA THR A 69 -6.20 -8.73 1.27
C THR A 69 -7.19 -9.85 0.95
N GLY A 70 -7.01 -11.06 1.55
CA GLY A 70 -7.87 -12.22 1.36
C GLY A 70 -7.66 -12.95 0.03
N LEU A 71 -6.61 -12.62 -0.72
CA LEU A 71 -6.22 -13.30 -1.96
C LEU A 71 -5.58 -14.67 -1.70
N ARG A 72 -5.02 -14.87 -0.50
CA ARG A 72 -4.44 -16.12 -0.02
C ARG A 72 -4.93 -16.45 1.38
N ARG A 73 -5.22 -17.71 1.63
CA ARG A 73 -5.63 -18.17 2.97
C ARG A 73 -4.38 -18.46 3.81
N PRO A 74 -4.29 -17.92 5.02
CA PRO A 74 -3.23 -18.30 5.96
C PRO A 74 -3.31 -19.79 6.33
N THR A 75 -2.18 -20.38 6.62
CA THR A 75 -2.08 -21.75 7.16
C THR A 75 -2.46 -21.78 8.65
N SER A 76 -2.06 -20.74 9.38
CA SER A 76 -2.42 -20.55 10.80
C SER A 76 -2.34 -19.07 11.19
N GLY A 77 -2.71 -18.76 12.42
CA GLY A 77 -2.76 -17.39 12.93
C GLY A 77 -4.09 -16.71 12.66
N SER A 78 -4.14 -15.40 12.90
CA SER A 78 -5.36 -14.62 12.70
C SER A 78 -5.07 -13.21 12.20
N ILE A 79 -6.01 -12.68 11.41
CA ILE A 79 -6.00 -11.30 10.89
C ILE A 79 -7.32 -10.66 11.26
N LYS A 80 -7.27 -9.51 11.95
CA LYS A 80 -8.46 -8.72 12.25
C LYS A 80 -8.36 -7.33 11.62
N LEU A 81 -9.43 -6.89 11.00
CA LEU A 81 -9.61 -5.56 10.45
C LEU A 81 -10.76 -4.86 11.19
N LEU A 82 -10.46 -3.71 11.84
CA LEU A 82 -11.45 -2.98 12.65
C LEU A 82 -12.13 -3.90 13.70
N GLY A 83 -11.33 -4.75 14.35
CA GLY A 83 -11.79 -5.72 15.35
C GLY A 83 -12.55 -6.94 14.79
N LYS A 84 -12.81 -7.00 13.48
CA LYS A 84 -13.49 -8.14 12.84
C LYS A 84 -12.48 -9.12 12.28
N ASP A 85 -12.67 -10.40 12.56
CA ASP A 85 -11.84 -11.46 11.97
C ASP A 85 -12.07 -11.54 10.46
N ILE A 86 -10.97 -11.41 9.69
CA ILE A 86 -10.96 -11.50 8.23
C ILE A 86 -10.09 -12.65 7.73
N THR A 87 -9.55 -13.49 8.60
CA THR A 87 -8.55 -14.53 8.32
C THR A 87 -8.95 -15.43 7.12
N HIS A 88 -10.23 -15.77 7.01
CA HIS A 88 -10.76 -16.60 5.91
C HIS A 88 -11.84 -15.89 5.09
N THR A 89 -11.80 -14.55 5.11
CA THR A 89 -12.80 -13.71 4.44
C THR A 89 -12.42 -13.46 2.98
N THR A 90 -13.43 -13.28 2.13
CA THR A 90 -13.19 -13.00 0.70
C THR A 90 -12.69 -11.57 0.46
N PRO A 91 -11.91 -11.31 -0.61
CA PRO A 91 -11.40 -9.98 -0.94
C PRO A 91 -12.51 -8.92 -1.05
N ARG A 92 -13.67 -9.28 -1.64
CA ARG A 92 -14.82 -8.38 -1.72
C ARG A 92 -15.29 -7.92 -0.35
N ARG A 93 -15.41 -8.85 0.61
CA ARG A 93 -15.84 -8.50 1.96
C ARG A 93 -14.83 -7.63 2.69
N ILE A 94 -13.53 -7.88 2.50
CA ILE A 94 -12.45 -7.07 3.05
C ILE A 94 -12.50 -5.65 2.46
N THR A 95 -12.71 -5.53 1.14
CA THR A 95 -12.91 -4.23 0.47
C THR A 95 -14.14 -3.50 1.01
N GLU A 96 -15.25 -4.22 1.29
CA GLU A 96 -16.48 -3.64 1.86
C GLU A 96 -16.32 -3.17 3.30
N LEU A 97 -15.37 -3.72 4.05
CA LEU A 97 -14.98 -3.26 5.39
C LEU A 97 -14.13 -1.98 5.36
N GLY A 98 -13.77 -1.47 4.18
CA GLY A 98 -12.98 -0.26 4.01
C GLY A 98 -11.50 -0.50 3.76
N CYS A 99 -11.10 -1.71 3.33
CA CYS A 99 -9.75 -1.97 2.85
C CYS A 99 -9.59 -1.50 1.40
N ALA A 100 -8.52 -0.77 1.12
CA ALA A 100 -8.04 -0.43 -0.21
C ALA A 100 -6.76 -1.21 -0.51
N HIS A 101 -6.53 -1.52 -1.78
CA HIS A 101 -5.33 -2.24 -2.20
C HIS A 101 -4.76 -1.66 -3.49
N VAL A 102 -3.52 -1.17 -3.40
CA VAL A 102 -2.67 -0.81 -4.54
C VAL A 102 -1.70 -1.98 -4.74
N PRO A 103 -1.89 -2.81 -5.78
CA PRO A 103 -1.10 -4.03 -5.96
C PRO A 103 0.28 -3.76 -6.55
N GLU A 104 1.21 -4.70 -6.35
CA GLU A 104 2.58 -4.65 -6.86
C GLU A 104 2.63 -4.60 -8.39
N ASP A 105 1.84 -5.42 -9.07
CA ASP A 105 1.73 -5.41 -10.53
C ASP A 105 0.40 -4.78 -10.94
N ARG A 106 0.48 -3.49 -11.32
CA ARG A 106 -0.69 -2.72 -11.75
C ARG A 106 -1.37 -3.28 -12.99
N GLN A 107 -0.62 -3.92 -13.90
CA GLN A 107 -1.16 -4.42 -15.16
C GLN A 107 -1.80 -5.78 -15.01
N LYS A 108 -1.22 -6.64 -14.17
CA LYS A 108 -1.72 -8.00 -13.95
C LYS A 108 -2.86 -8.03 -12.92
N ASP A 109 -2.67 -7.32 -11.80
CA ASP A 109 -3.52 -7.45 -10.62
C ASP A 109 -4.34 -6.17 -10.33
N GLY A 110 -3.93 -5.02 -10.90
CA GLY A 110 -4.54 -3.74 -10.62
C GLY A 110 -5.61 -3.30 -11.61
N LEU A 111 -5.48 -3.65 -12.89
CA LEU A 111 -6.30 -3.11 -13.98
C LEU A 111 -6.79 -4.22 -14.91
N VAL A 112 -7.93 -3.97 -15.55
CA VAL A 112 -8.37 -4.74 -16.72
C VAL A 112 -7.97 -3.94 -17.96
N LEU A 113 -6.80 -4.29 -18.55
CA LEU A 113 -6.14 -3.47 -19.57
C LEU A 113 -6.99 -3.21 -20.82
N SER A 114 -7.86 -4.14 -21.20
CA SER A 114 -8.79 -4.01 -22.33
C SER A 114 -10.01 -3.14 -22.04
N PHE A 115 -10.29 -2.84 -20.76
CA PHE A 115 -11.45 -2.05 -20.37
C PHE A 115 -11.13 -0.55 -20.43
N PRO A 116 -12.15 0.31 -20.68
CA PRO A 116 -11.99 1.74 -20.62
C PRO A 116 -11.65 2.23 -19.20
N VAL A 117 -11.09 3.44 -19.13
CA VAL A 117 -10.75 4.10 -17.86
C VAL A 117 -11.95 4.16 -16.94
N LYS A 118 -13.15 4.53 -17.44
CA LYS A 118 -14.38 4.62 -16.64
C LYS A 118 -14.73 3.34 -15.90
N ASP A 119 -14.58 2.20 -16.56
CA ASP A 119 -14.91 0.90 -15.96
C ASP A 119 -13.88 0.46 -14.94
N ASN A 120 -12.59 0.74 -15.21
CA ASN A 120 -11.52 0.51 -14.25
C ASN A 120 -11.69 1.35 -12.97
N LEU A 121 -12.23 2.57 -13.07
CA LEU A 121 -12.48 3.43 -11.91
C LEU A 121 -13.58 2.91 -10.97
N VAL A 122 -14.47 2.06 -11.45
CA VAL A 122 -15.59 1.50 -10.64
C VAL A 122 -15.46 0.01 -10.32
N LEU A 123 -14.35 -0.67 -10.70
CA LEU A 123 -14.18 -2.12 -10.52
C LEU A 123 -14.50 -2.63 -9.10
N CYS A 124 -14.18 -1.86 -8.06
CA CYS A 124 -14.44 -2.24 -6.68
C CYS A 124 -15.86 -1.91 -6.21
N THR A 125 -16.64 -1.13 -6.98
CA THR A 125 -17.90 -0.53 -6.54
C THR A 125 -19.04 -0.63 -7.56
N TYR A 126 -18.79 -1.10 -8.79
CA TYR A 126 -19.76 -1.14 -9.89
C TYR A 126 -21.12 -1.73 -9.52
N TYR A 127 -21.16 -2.70 -8.60
CA TYR A 127 -22.37 -3.40 -8.16
C TYR A 127 -23.15 -2.65 -7.07
N LYS A 128 -22.64 -1.52 -6.59
CA LYS A 128 -23.27 -0.71 -5.53
C LYS A 128 -23.97 0.52 -6.12
N HIS A 129 -24.96 1.05 -5.37
CA HIS A 129 -25.45 2.40 -5.62
C HIS A 129 -24.31 3.41 -5.48
N PRO A 130 -24.18 4.42 -6.36
CA PRO A 130 -25.12 4.82 -7.44
C PRO A 130 -24.82 4.17 -8.80
N PHE A 131 -23.83 3.28 -8.92
CA PHE A 131 -23.36 2.70 -10.19
C PHE A 131 -24.23 1.56 -10.69
N ALA A 132 -24.95 0.89 -9.79
CA ALA A 132 -25.91 -0.15 -10.17
C ALA A 132 -27.20 -0.09 -9.36
N ARG A 133 -28.26 -0.63 -9.98
CA ARG A 133 -29.54 -0.95 -9.31
C ARG A 133 -29.94 -2.37 -9.70
N GLY A 134 -29.71 -3.31 -8.77
CA GLY A 134 -29.83 -4.74 -9.07
C GLY A 134 -28.76 -5.16 -10.08
N VAL A 135 -29.17 -5.75 -11.20
CA VAL A 135 -28.26 -6.20 -12.27
C VAL A 135 -27.98 -5.13 -13.33
N ASN A 136 -28.66 -4.00 -13.28
CA ASN A 136 -28.56 -2.94 -14.28
C ASN A 136 -27.51 -1.90 -13.84
N LEU A 137 -26.51 -1.67 -14.69
CA LEU A 137 -25.53 -0.61 -14.52
C LEU A 137 -26.12 0.75 -14.90
N ASN A 138 -25.70 1.79 -14.19
CA ASN A 138 -26.04 3.18 -14.48
C ASN A 138 -24.87 3.86 -15.21
N GLU A 139 -24.84 3.71 -16.52
CA GLU A 139 -23.78 4.25 -17.38
C GLU A 139 -23.59 5.77 -17.21
N ALA A 140 -24.68 6.52 -17.06
CA ALA A 140 -24.61 7.97 -16.86
C ALA A 140 -23.85 8.33 -15.56
N ARG A 141 -24.07 7.56 -14.49
CA ARG A 141 -23.36 7.75 -13.22
C ARG A 141 -21.89 7.30 -13.29
N ILE A 142 -21.62 6.20 -13.98
CA ILE A 142 -20.26 5.70 -14.20
C ILE A 142 -19.47 6.74 -15.02
N ASN A 143 -20.03 7.24 -16.12
CA ASN A 143 -19.39 8.27 -16.94
C ASN A 143 -19.14 9.57 -16.17
N LYS A 144 -20.14 10.06 -15.41
CA LYS A 144 -19.95 11.26 -14.60
C LYS A 144 -18.82 11.07 -13.57
N ASN A 145 -18.84 9.95 -12.82
CA ASN A 145 -17.80 9.61 -11.85
C ASN A 145 -16.41 9.56 -12.52
N ALA A 146 -16.32 9.01 -13.72
CA ALA A 146 -15.05 8.93 -14.43
C ALA A 146 -14.52 10.32 -14.79
N VAL A 147 -15.36 11.23 -15.31
CA VAL A 147 -14.97 12.61 -15.61
C VAL A 147 -14.47 13.32 -14.36
N ASP A 148 -15.24 13.24 -13.25
CA ASP A 148 -14.91 13.87 -11.99
C ASP A 148 -13.55 13.34 -11.44
N LEU A 149 -13.31 12.02 -11.50
CA LEU A 149 -12.08 11.41 -11.01
C LEU A 149 -10.87 11.65 -11.94
N ILE A 150 -11.06 11.68 -13.26
CA ILE A 150 -10.01 12.01 -14.22
C ILE A 150 -9.46 13.40 -13.93
N GLU A 151 -10.32 14.39 -13.67
CA GLU A 151 -9.92 15.74 -13.31
C GLU A 151 -9.28 15.79 -11.92
N GLN A 152 -9.93 15.20 -10.89
CA GLN A 152 -9.46 15.25 -9.49
C GLN A 152 -8.08 14.61 -9.30
N TYR A 153 -7.79 13.53 -10.05
CA TYR A 153 -6.53 12.79 -9.92
C TYR A 153 -5.54 13.07 -11.04
N ASP A 154 -5.79 14.10 -11.88
CA ASP A 154 -4.93 14.48 -13.00
C ASP A 154 -4.54 13.27 -13.87
N ILE A 155 -5.55 12.46 -14.27
CA ILE A 155 -5.33 11.31 -15.14
C ILE A 155 -5.25 11.81 -16.57
N ARG A 156 -4.07 11.70 -17.20
CA ARG A 156 -3.88 12.14 -18.57
C ARG A 156 -4.39 11.07 -19.53
N THR A 157 -5.59 11.29 -20.04
CA THR A 157 -6.29 10.43 -21.01
C THR A 157 -7.05 11.30 -22.01
N PRO A 158 -7.23 10.89 -23.28
CA PRO A 158 -8.09 11.60 -24.22
C PRO A 158 -9.53 11.73 -23.75
N ASN A 159 -10.09 10.67 -23.16
CA ASN A 159 -11.45 10.62 -22.59
C ASN A 159 -11.62 9.39 -21.70
N ALA A 160 -12.79 9.26 -21.07
CA ALA A 160 -13.11 8.16 -20.16
C ALA A 160 -13.29 6.80 -20.87
N GLU A 161 -13.57 6.79 -22.18
CA GLU A 161 -13.74 5.58 -23.00
C GLU A 161 -12.41 5.01 -23.50
N THR A 162 -11.30 5.71 -23.31
CA THR A 162 -9.97 5.24 -23.68
C THR A 162 -9.62 3.97 -22.91
N SER A 163 -9.13 2.93 -23.61
CA SER A 163 -8.61 1.72 -22.96
C SER A 163 -7.47 2.07 -22.01
N VAL A 164 -7.53 1.59 -20.75
CA VAL A 164 -6.52 1.89 -19.74
C VAL A 164 -5.15 1.32 -20.13
N GLY A 165 -5.12 0.24 -20.93
CA GLY A 165 -3.89 -0.35 -21.42
C GLY A 165 -3.06 0.56 -22.33
N SER A 166 -3.67 1.59 -22.96
CA SER A 166 -2.97 2.57 -23.80
C SER A 166 -2.34 3.72 -23.03
N LEU A 167 -2.61 3.84 -21.73
CA LEU A 167 -2.06 4.89 -20.88
C LEU A 167 -0.61 4.61 -20.50
N SER A 168 0.16 5.67 -20.19
CA SER A 168 1.46 5.53 -19.56
C SER A 168 1.36 4.88 -18.18
N GLY A 169 2.45 4.26 -17.70
CA GLY A 169 2.49 3.60 -16.39
C GLY A 169 2.06 4.52 -15.24
N GLY A 170 2.48 5.79 -15.26
CA GLY A 170 2.06 6.78 -14.25
C GLY A 170 0.56 7.04 -14.29
N ASN A 171 -0.06 7.17 -15.48
CA ASN A 171 -1.51 7.36 -15.58
C ASN A 171 -2.29 6.08 -15.24
N GLN A 172 -1.79 4.89 -15.59
CA GLN A 172 -2.35 3.62 -15.11
C GLN A 172 -2.39 3.56 -13.58
N GLN A 173 -1.30 3.96 -12.92
CA GLN A 173 -1.23 4.00 -11.47
C GLN A 173 -2.20 5.04 -10.88
N LYS A 174 -2.32 6.22 -11.50
CA LYS A 174 -3.30 7.23 -11.09
C LYS A 174 -4.74 6.71 -11.18
N VAL A 175 -5.08 5.85 -12.16
CA VAL A 175 -6.41 5.20 -12.23
C VAL A 175 -6.64 4.30 -11.03
N ILE A 176 -5.64 3.49 -10.62
CA ILE A 176 -5.75 2.64 -9.42
C ILE A 176 -5.93 3.51 -8.16
N ILE A 177 -5.07 4.52 -7.99
CA ILE A 177 -5.15 5.45 -6.85
C ILE A 177 -6.51 6.15 -6.81
N ALA A 178 -7.01 6.65 -7.95
CA ALA A 178 -8.31 7.30 -8.04
C ALA A 178 -9.44 6.35 -7.62
N ARG A 179 -9.45 5.12 -8.12
CA ARG A 179 -10.43 4.08 -7.74
C ARG A 179 -10.41 3.78 -6.25
N GLU A 180 -9.22 3.57 -5.71
CA GLU A 180 -9.08 3.16 -4.31
C GLU A 180 -9.33 4.32 -3.34
N PHE A 181 -8.88 5.54 -3.65
CA PHE A 181 -8.90 6.67 -2.73
C PHE A 181 -10.18 7.52 -2.81
N SER A 182 -10.99 7.37 -3.87
CA SER A 182 -12.28 8.09 -4.01
C SER A 182 -13.40 7.53 -3.14
N ARG A 183 -13.21 6.35 -2.57
CA ARG A 183 -14.18 5.71 -1.66
C ARG A 183 -13.75 5.85 -0.19
N PRO A 184 -14.68 5.74 0.77
CA PRO A 184 -14.30 5.72 2.18
C PRO A 184 -13.43 4.50 2.48
N ILE A 185 -12.19 4.75 2.92
CA ILE A 185 -11.25 3.70 3.33
C ILE A 185 -10.80 3.93 4.77
N ARG A 186 -10.54 2.84 5.48
CA ARG A 186 -10.01 2.84 6.84
C ARG A 186 -8.63 2.19 6.89
N PHE A 187 -8.33 1.36 5.91
CA PHE A 187 -7.08 0.65 5.78
C PHE A 187 -6.63 0.63 4.32
N LEU A 188 -5.36 0.89 4.08
CA LEU A 188 -4.72 0.84 2.77
C LEU A 188 -3.56 -0.16 2.80
N VAL A 189 -3.54 -1.10 1.88
CA VAL A 189 -2.35 -1.89 1.54
C VAL A 189 -1.75 -1.31 0.28
N ALA A 190 -0.56 -0.74 0.38
CA ALA A 190 0.20 -0.18 -0.74
C ALA A 190 1.43 -1.06 -0.98
N SER A 191 1.35 -1.93 -1.99
CA SER A 191 2.44 -2.83 -2.36
C SER A 191 3.19 -2.27 -3.57
N GLN A 192 4.45 -1.86 -3.37
CA GLN A 192 5.32 -1.26 -4.39
C GLN A 192 4.60 -0.18 -5.21
N PRO A 193 3.97 0.82 -4.56
CA PRO A 193 3.02 1.73 -5.21
C PRO A 193 3.66 2.57 -6.33
N THR A 194 4.97 2.72 -6.33
CA THR A 194 5.72 3.57 -7.26
C THR A 194 6.59 2.78 -8.24
N ARG A 195 6.51 1.44 -8.23
CA ARG A 195 7.35 0.58 -9.06
C ARG A 195 7.29 0.94 -10.55
N GLY A 196 8.45 1.26 -11.12
CA GLY A 196 8.61 1.55 -12.55
C GLY A 196 7.91 2.82 -13.03
N LEU A 197 7.77 3.82 -12.15
CA LEU A 197 7.20 5.12 -12.47
C LEU A 197 8.30 6.16 -12.65
N ASP A 198 7.95 7.25 -13.34
CA ASP A 198 8.79 8.44 -13.41
C ASP A 198 8.73 9.24 -12.10
N VAL A 199 9.74 10.08 -11.85
CA VAL A 199 9.93 10.81 -10.59
C VAL A 199 8.72 11.69 -10.23
N GLY A 200 8.09 12.34 -11.23
CA GLY A 200 6.91 13.17 -10.96
C GLY A 200 5.67 12.36 -10.58
N SER A 201 5.56 11.13 -11.10
CA SER A 201 4.51 10.20 -10.70
C SER A 201 4.76 9.64 -9.30
N ILE A 202 6.03 9.39 -8.92
CA ILE A 202 6.43 8.96 -7.58
C ILE A 202 6.01 10.00 -6.55
N GLU A 203 6.45 11.25 -6.71
CA GLU A 203 6.10 12.37 -5.82
C GLU A 203 4.57 12.50 -5.65
N TYR A 204 3.82 12.42 -6.75
CA TYR A 204 2.37 12.47 -6.71
C TYR A 204 1.76 11.35 -5.85
N ILE A 205 2.21 10.10 -6.03
CA ILE A 205 1.69 8.94 -5.30
C ILE A 205 2.03 9.02 -3.81
N HIS A 206 3.27 9.39 -3.48
CA HIS A 206 3.72 9.56 -2.10
C HIS A 206 2.87 10.60 -1.36
N ASN A 207 2.67 11.77 -1.97
CA ASN A 207 1.81 12.82 -1.39
C ASN A 207 0.38 12.31 -1.14
N ARG A 208 -0.20 11.54 -2.08
CA ARG A 208 -1.55 10.98 -1.91
C ARG A 208 -1.62 9.93 -0.79
N ILE A 209 -0.57 9.14 -0.59
CA ILE A 209 -0.47 8.18 0.51
C ILE A 209 -0.41 8.92 1.84
N VAL A 210 0.46 9.94 1.96
CA VAL A 210 0.59 10.75 3.18
C VAL A 210 -0.70 11.51 3.49
N GLU A 211 -1.36 12.10 2.49
CA GLU A 211 -2.68 12.73 2.67
C GLU A 211 -3.71 11.74 3.26
N LYS A 212 -3.72 10.47 2.83
CA LYS A 212 -4.62 9.45 3.37
C LYS A 212 -4.28 9.09 4.82
N ARG A 213 -3.00 8.98 5.16
CA ARG A 213 -2.56 8.82 6.55
C ARG A 213 -3.06 9.97 7.42
N ASP A 214 -2.84 11.21 6.98
CA ASP A 214 -3.22 12.42 7.73
C ASP A 214 -4.74 12.55 7.90
N GLN A 215 -5.53 11.90 7.03
CA GLN A 215 -6.98 11.76 7.15
C GLN A 215 -7.40 10.63 8.11
N GLY A 216 -6.46 9.96 8.77
CA GLY A 216 -6.71 8.90 9.74
C GLY A 216 -6.79 7.48 9.13
N THR A 217 -6.37 7.28 7.89
CA THR A 217 -6.27 5.94 7.30
C THR A 217 -5.05 5.20 7.87
N ALA A 218 -5.21 3.96 8.30
CA ALA A 218 -4.11 3.06 8.60
C ALA A 218 -3.48 2.54 7.30
N ILE A 219 -2.16 2.54 7.18
CA ILE A 219 -1.48 2.18 5.93
C ILE A 219 -0.43 1.11 6.19
N LEU A 220 -0.49 0.02 5.43
CA LEU A 220 0.57 -0.98 5.31
C LEU A 220 1.29 -0.73 3.98
N LEU A 221 2.48 -0.16 4.05
CA LEU A 221 3.34 0.08 2.90
C LEU A 221 4.33 -1.08 2.77
N VAL A 222 4.38 -1.71 1.62
CA VAL A 222 5.32 -2.80 1.34
C VAL A 222 6.16 -2.41 0.13
N SER A 223 7.46 -2.25 0.33
CA SER A 223 8.37 -1.88 -0.76
C SER A 223 9.77 -2.50 -0.55
N PRO A 224 10.43 -2.97 -1.62
CA PRO A 224 11.84 -3.34 -1.58
C PRO A 224 12.77 -2.11 -1.63
N GLU A 225 12.24 -0.94 -2.02
CA GLU A 225 12.98 0.32 -2.08
C GLU A 225 13.07 0.90 -0.67
N LEU A 226 14.26 0.78 -0.05
CA LEU A 226 14.47 1.22 1.32
C LEU A 226 14.21 2.72 1.49
N ASP A 227 14.53 3.53 0.48
CA ASP A 227 14.31 4.97 0.51
C ASP A 227 12.81 5.31 0.60
N GLU A 228 11.97 4.62 -0.18
CA GLU A 228 10.51 4.79 -0.11
C GLU A 228 9.96 4.41 1.28
N VAL A 229 10.42 3.28 1.82
CA VAL A 229 10.00 2.85 3.16
C VAL A 229 10.41 3.84 4.23
N MET A 230 11.65 4.32 4.21
CA MET A 230 12.16 5.26 5.22
C MET A 230 11.53 6.64 5.13
N GLU A 231 11.23 7.10 3.92
CA GLU A 231 10.61 8.40 3.69
C GLU A 231 9.16 8.46 4.16
N LEU A 232 8.38 7.41 3.85
CA LEU A 232 6.95 7.44 4.07
C LEU A 232 6.52 6.87 5.42
N SER A 233 7.24 5.90 5.97
CA SER A 233 6.79 5.16 7.15
C SER A 233 6.92 5.98 8.43
N ASP A 234 6.07 5.67 9.39
CA ASP A 234 6.16 6.13 10.79
C ASP A 234 6.83 5.05 11.65
N ARG A 235 6.58 3.76 11.33
CA ARG A 235 7.27 2.60 11.89
C ARG A 235 7.66 1.65 10.76
N ILE A 236 8.77 0.96 10.93
CA ILE A 236 9.32 0.04 9.93
C ILE A 236 9.45 -1.35 10.55
N ALA A 237 8.71 -2.32 10.02
CA ALA A 237 8.91 -3.73 10.30
C ALA A 237 9.87 -4.32 9.27
N VAL A 238 10.97 -4.90 9.72
CA VAL A 238 11.96 -5.50 8.83
C VAL A 238 11.69 -7.00 8.69
N MET A 239 11.49 -7.43 7.45
CA MET A 239 11.16 -8.81 7.13
C MET A 239 12.36 -9.54 6.52
N TYR A 240 12.74 -10.66 7.15
CA TYR A 240 13.81 -11.53 6.69
C TYR A 240 13.40 -13.00 6.82
N ARG A 241 13.48 -13.76 5.72
CA ARG A 241 13.12 -15.18 5.65
C ARG A 241 11.77 -15.52 6.29
N GLY A 242 10.76 -14.74 5.96
CA GLY A 242 9.39 -14.95 6.43
C GLY A 242 9.09 -14.43 7.83
N LYS A 243 10.06 -13.88 8.56
CA LYS A 243 9.90 -13.38 9.93
C LYS A 243 10.05 -11.88 9.99
N ILE A 244 9.36 -11.23 10.91
CA ILE A 244 9.66 -9.86 11.32
C ILE A 244 10.78 -9.95 12.36
N VAL A 245 11.98 -9.48 11.98
CA VAL A 245 13.16 -9.52 12.84
C VAL A 245 13.27 -8.32 13.76
N ALA A 246 12.66 -7.19 13.39
CA ALA A 246 12.55 -5.99 14.23
C ALA A 246 11.41 -5.10 13.76
N ILE A 247 10.86 -4.28 14.67
CA ILE A 247 10.00 -3.13 14.37
C ILE A 247 10.67 -1.91 14.99
N VAL A 248 10.94 -0.90 14.16
CA VAL A 248 11.73 0.29 14.53
C VAL A 248 10.93 1.54 14.19
N ASP A 249 10.97 2.55 15.04
CA ASP A 249 10.40 3.86 14.72
C ASP A 249 11.25 4.52 13.62
N ALA A 250 10.60 5.09 12.60
CA ALA A 250 11.30 5.63 11.44
C ALA A 250 12.17 6.84 11.79
N ASP A 251 11.84 7.57 12.85
CA ASP A 251 12.60 8.75 13.29
C ASP A 251 14.01 8.41 13.78
N VAL A 252 14.17 7.20 14.35
CA VAL A 252 15.49 6.72 14.85
C VAL A 252 16.17 5.74 13.89
N ALA A 253 15.45 5.26 12.86
CA ALA A 253 16.01 4.32 11.89
C ALA A 253 17.06 4.97 11.00
N THR A 254 18.20 4.30 10.78
CA THR A 254 19.17 4.66 9.72
C THR A 254 19.14 3.62 8.60
N LYS A 255 19.55 4.03 7.38
CA LYS A 255 19.61 3.11 6.24
C LYS A 255 20.53 1.93 6.52
N GLU A 256 21.67 2.20 7.17
CA GLU A 256 22.65 1.18 7.53
C GLU A 256 22.05 0.17 8.49
N TYR A 257 21.34 0.64 9.53
CA TYR A 257 20.73 -0.24 10.53
C TYR A 257 19.66 -1.14 9.92
N ILE A 258 18.72 -0.55 9.16
CA ILE A 258 17.68 -1.32 8.46
C ILE A 258 18.30 -2.27 7.42
N GLY A 259 19.30 -1.82 6.66
CA GLY A 259 20.02 -2.65 5.69
C GLY A 259 20.69 -3.88 6.31
N LEU A 260 21.30 -3.74 7.49
CA LEU A 260 21.89 -4.87 8.24
C LEU A 260 20.83 -5.87 8.71
N LEU A 261 19.69 -5.38 9.22
CA LEU A 261 18.54 -6.24 9.58
C LEU A 261 17.96 -6.97 8.36
N MET A 262 17.83 -6.29 7.20
CA MET A 262 17.40 -6.91 5.95
C MET A 262 18.38 -7.96 5.43
N ALA A 263 19.66 -7.87 5.78
CA ALA A 263 20.67 -8.89 5.50
C ALA A 263 20.66 -10.07 6.50
N GLY A 264 19.80 -10.02 7.53
CA GLY A 264 19.64 -11.09 8.52
C GLY A 264 20.57 -11.00 9.71
N ILE A 265 21.18 -9.84 9.94
CA ILE A 265 21.97 -9.61 11.16
C ILE A 265 20.99 -9.41 12.32
N SER A 266 21.20 -10.14 13.43
CA SER A 266 20.33 -10.06 14.60
C SER A 266 20.37 -8.65 15.23
N PRO A 267 19.21 -8.06 15.57
CA PRO A 267 19.15 -6.77 16.25
C PRO A 267 19.94 -6.77 17.58
N GLU A 268 20.07 -7.92 18.26
CA GLU A 268 20.82 -8.06 19.49
C GLU A 268 22.34 -7.82 19.32
N THR A 269 22.85 -8.00 18.11
CA THR A 269 24.26 -7.80 17.77
C THR A 269 24.58 -6.41 17.24
N LEU A 270 23.54 -5.60 16.99
CA LEU A 270 23.69 -4.25 16.48
C LEU A 270 23.62 -3.23 17.62
N PRO A 271 24.40 -2.12 17.54
CA PRO A 271 24.16 -1.00 18.45
C PRO A 271 22.74 -0.47 18.24
N PRO A 272 22.07 0.06 19.31
CA PRO A 272 20.76 0.67 19.13
C PRO A 272 20.83 1.79 18.07
N PRO A 273 19.77 1.98 17.29
CA PRO A 273 19.73 3.05 16.30
C PRO A 273 19.95 4.40 17.01
N THR A 274 20.93 5.16 16.59
CA THR A 274 21.24 6.48 17.14
C THR A 274 20.38 7.54 16.47
N GLU A 275 19.90 8.53 17.25
CA GLU A 275 19.10 9.65 16.73
C GLU A 275 19.80 10.31 15.52
N LYS A 276 19.03 10.58 14.47
CA LYS A 276 19.51 11.18 13.19
C LYS A 276 20.20 12.55 13.34
N HIS A 277 20.15 13.19 14.50
CA HIS A 277 20.67 14.55 14.73
C HIS A 277 22.14 14.64 15.17
N ALA A 278 22.87 13.54 15.29
CA ALA A 278 24.25 13.57 15.81
C ALA A 278 25.36 13.70 14.75
N VAL A 279 25.05 13.67 13.45
CA VAL A 279 26.11 13.58 12.39
C VAL A 279 26.36 14.90 11.63
N GLU A 280 25.54 15.94 11.76
CA GLU A 280 25.77 17.21 11.02
C GLU A 280 26.57 18.29 11.78
N ALA A 281 27.14 18.00 12.93
CA ALA A 281 27.83 18.99 13.75
C ALA A 281 29.38 18.87 13.72
N THR A 282 29.96 18.18 12.75
CA THR A 282 31.46 18.15 12.65
C THR A 282 31.93 18.02 11.20
N LEU A 283 31.92 19.12 10.46
CA LEU A 283 32.84 19.43 9.34
C LEU A 283 32.98 20.95 9.21
#